data_f327618d27cf8ab24159abda18efb455
#
_entry.id   f327618d27cf8ab24159abda18efb455
#
_cell.length_a   1.000
_cell.length_b   1.000
_cell.length_c   1.000
_cell.angle_alpha   90.00
_cell.angle_beta   90.00
_cell.angle_gamma   90.00
#
_symmetry.space_group_name_H-M   'P 1'
#
loop_
_entity.id
_entity.type
_entity.pdbx_description
1 polymer ?
#
loop_
_entity_poly.entity_id
_entity_poly.type
_entity_poly.pdbx_seq_one_letter_code
_entity_poly.pdbx_strand_id
1 'polypeptide(L)'
;ELWKAGKIDMVLCAYSSTMPLLDEKGVPNYFLYPVKNQLESQIKELLAQIKLEKYRENLPVAIAIADRNKTSGEKSDDSVQDAVQKVAKALLIDAVFQAESEIYYIYTTHRVAAMLTTNFEVEYLDSALKDDYGISTAIGYGIGNSITEAKKHDENALRESWSSTGSFVMNESNQIIGPLGSSQLPSFQQNLPDDIFQIAE
;
A
#
# COMPACT_ATOMS: atom_id res chain seq x y z
N GLU A 1 34.51 1.59 34.73
CA GLU A 1 35.64 2.54 35.06
C GLU A 1 35.17 3.63 36.03
N LEU A 2 34.03 4.32 35.80
CA LEU A 2 33.53 5.40 36.65
C LEU A 2 33.23 4.93 38.10
N TRP A 3 32.61 3.75 38.26
CA TRP A 3 32.38 3.14 39.58
C TRP A 3 33.68 2.86 40.34
N LYS A 4 34.63 2.22 39.67
CA LYS A 4 35.96 1.93 40.29
C LYS A 4 36.72 3.19 40.65
N ALA A 5 36.46 4.30 39.98
CA ALA A 5 37.06 5.60 40.22
C ALA A 5 36.33 6.39 41.33
N GLY A 6 35.26 5.85 41.92
CA GLY A 6 34.46 6.53 42.95
C GLY A 6 33.72 7.78 42.45
N LYS A 7 33.46 7.83 41.14
CA LYS A 7 32.76 9.00 40.52
C LYS A 7 31.28 8.85 40.47
N ILE A 8 30.74 7.66 40.72
CA ILE A 8 29.31 7.35 40.74
C ILE A 8 29.04 6.39 41.91
N ASP A 9 27.90 6.53 42.56
CA ASP A 9 27.47 5.70 43.70
C ASP A 9 26.55 4.56 43.26
N MET A 10 25.80 4.74 42.17
CA MET A 10 24.82 3.78 41.68
C MET A 10 24.53 4.03 40.19
N VAL A 11 24.06 3.00 39.50
CA VAL A 11 23.59 3.08 38.14
C VAL A 11 22.07 2.90 38.08
N LEU A 12 21.33 3.82 37.42
CA LEU A 12 19.91 3.65 37.12
C LEU A 12 19.77 3.00 35.76
N CYS A 13 19.12 1.84 35.69
CA CYS A 13 18.97 1.04 34.48
C CYS A 13 17.52 1.15 33.95
N ALA A 14 17.37 1.56 32.69
CA ALA A 14 16.11 1.48 31.96
C ALA A 14 15.91 0.15 31.21
N TYR A 15 16.99 -0.61 31.02
CA TYR A 15 16.99 -1.90 30.34
C TYR A 15 17.34 -3.04 31.29
N SER A 16 16.43 -4.00 31.46
CA SER A 16 16.63 -5.14 32.37
C SER A 16 17.80 -6.04 31.95
N SER A 17 18.13 -6.11 30.66
CA SER A 17 19.25 -6.89 30.13
C SER A 17 20.64 -6.43 30.60
N THR A 18 20.76 -5.21 31.06
CA THR A 18 22.04 -4.65 31.56
C THR A 18 22.30 -4.96 33.03
N MET A 19 21.25 -5.31 33.80
CA MET A 19 21.38 -5.55 35.25
C MET A 19 22.32 -6.72 35.58
N PRO A 20 22.21 -7.90 34.93
CA PRO A 20 23.12 -9.02 35.22
C PRO A 20 24.60 -8.68 35.04
N LEU A 21 24.92 -7.85 34.04
CA LEU A 21 26.29 -7.40 33.77
C LEU A 21 26.83 -6.45 34.84
N LEU A 22 25.95 -5.66 35.44
CA LEU A 22 26.33 -4.75 36.54
C LEU A 22 26.45 -5.51 37.84
N ASP A 23 25.58 -6.48 38.11
CA ASP A 23 25.62 -7.36 39.28
C ASP A 23 26.92 -8.20 39.29
N GLU A 24 27.28 -8.80 38.14
CA GLU A 24 28.52 -9.55 37.98
C GLU A 24 29.78 -8.70 38.31
N LYS A 25 29.71 -7.39 38.00
CA LYS A 25 30.80 -6.45 38.27
C LYS A 25 30.71 -5.79 39.64
N GLY A 26 29.75 -6.17 40.46
CA GLY A 26 29.49 -5.59 41.78
C GLY A 26 29.14 -4.11 41.77
N VAL A 27 28.54 -3.62 40.69
CA VAL A 27 28.14 -2.22 40.59
C VAL A 27 26.73 -2.08 41.14
N PRO A 28 26.50 -1.27 42.19
CA PRO A 28 25.14 -1.00 42.68
C PRO A 28 24.27 -0.46 41.57
N ASN A 29 23.13 -1.11 41.36
CA ASN A 29 22.20 -0.72 40.28
C ASN A 29 20.76 -0.82 40.75
N TYR A 30 19.89 -0.05 40.10
CA TYR A 30 18.47 -0.03 40.34
C TYR A 30 17.72 0.03 38.99
N PHE A 31 16.76 -0.85 38.83
CA PHE A 31 15.92 -0.87 37.64
C PHE A 31 14.78 0.14 37.74
N LEU A 32 14.66 1.01 36.74
CA LEU A 32 13.57 1.97 36.65
C LEU A 32 12.35 1.28 36.03
N TYR A 33 11.41 0.89 36.87
CA TYR A 33 10.14 0.37 36.40
C TYR A 33 9.31 1.52 35.79
N PRO A 34 8.79 1.34 34.58
CA PRO A 34 7.84 2.32 34.04
C PRO A 34 6.59 2.40 34.92
N VAL A 35 6.12 3.61 35.16
CA VAL A 35 4.92 3.83 35.95
C VAL A 35 3.72 3.25 35.21
N LYS A 36 2.82 2.56 35.92
CA LYS A 36 1.62 1.91 35.36
C LYS A 36 0.84 2.83 34.40
N ASN A 37 0.63 4.09 34.81
CA ASN A 37 -0.09 5.06 33.99
C ASN A 37 0.63 5.40 32.67
N GLN A 38 1.95 5.40 32.63
CA GLN A 38 2.72 5.61 31.40
C GLN A 38 2.58 4.42 30.46
N LEU A 39 2.66 3.19 30.99
CA LEU A 39 2.43 1.98 30.19
C LEU A 39 1.02 1.94 29.62
N GLU A 40 0.00 2.23 30.42
CA GLU A 40 -1.37 2.27 29.96
C GLU A 40 -1.59 3.33 28.87
N SER A 41 -0.97 4.51 29.02
CA SER A 41 -1.05 5.58 28.02
C SER A 41 -0.38 5.16 26.70
N GLN A 42 0.83 4.59 26.77
CA GLN A 42 1.55 4.11 25.59
C GLN A 42 0.80 2.99 24.87
N ILE A 43 0.21 2.05 25.62
CA ILE A 43 -0.62 0.98 25.03
C ILE A 43 -1.85 1.54 24.33
N LYS A 44 -2.53 2.50 24.95
CA LYS A 44 -3.71 3.17 24.34
C LYS A 44 -3.33 3.90 23.06
N GLU A 45 -2.21 4.61 23.07
CA GLU A 45 -1.69 5.31 21.88
C GLU A 45 -1.37 4.32 20.77
N LEU A 46 -0.64 3.24 21.06
CA LEU A 46 -0.33 2.19 20.10
C LEU A 46 -1.59 1.55 19.51
N LEU A 47 -2.59 1.25 20.35
CA LEU A 47 -3.87 0.71 19.88
C LEU A 47 -4.63 1.69 18.99
N ALA A 48 -4.55 2.99 19.28
CA ALA A 48 -5.14 4.02 18.43
C ALA A 48 -4.45 4.10 17.07
N GLN A 49 -3.11 4.03 17.03
CA GLN A 49 -2.33 3.99 15.78
C GLN A 49 -2.68 2.75 14.93
N ILE A 50 -2.74 1.56 15.54
CA ILE A 50 -3.14 0.32 14.84
C ILE A 50 -4.56 0.44 14.25
N LYS A 51 -5.50 1.02 15.00
CA LYS A 51 -6.87 1.23 14.50
C LYS A 51 -6.91 2.20 13.33
N LEU A 52 -6.14 3.28 13.40
CA LEU A 52 -6.04 4.26 12.32
C LEU A 52 -5.45 3.64 11.07
N GLU A 53 -4.39 2.85 11.20
CA GLU A 53 -3.76 2.15 10.07
C GLU A 53 -4.72 1.17 9.40
N LYS A 54 -5.43 0.34 10.20
CA LYS A 54 -6.48 -0.55 9.68
C LYS A 54 -7.62 0.21 8.98
N TYR A 55 -7.96 1.41 9.46
CA TYR A 55 -8.95 2.23 8.79
C TYR A 55 -8.43 2.69 7.41
N ARG A 56 -7.20 3.17 7.33
CA ARG A 56 -6.58 3.61 6.07
C ARG A 56 -6.47 2.46 5.07
N GLU A 57 -6.07 1.26 5.50
CA GLU A 57 -6.00 0.08 4.64
C GLU A 57 -7.34 -0.27 3.97
N ASN A 58 -8.45 0.05 4.60
CA ASN A 58 -9.79 -0.24 4.11
C ASN A 58 -10.46 0.92 3.37
N LEU A 59 -9.77 2.05 3.16
CA LEU A 59 -10.30 3.12 2.33
C LEU A 59 -10.64 2.60 0.93
N PRO A 60 -11.79 2.99 0.36
CA PRO A 60 -12.14 2.62 -1.00
C PRO A 60 -11.20 3.28 -2.00
N VAL A 61 -10.81 2.50 -2.99
CA VAL A 61 -10.03 2.95 -4.14
C VAL A 61 -10.78 2.61 -5.41
N ALA A 62 -10.86 3.58 -6.30
CA ALA A 62 -11.29 3.40 -7.68
C ALA A 62 -10.08 3.54 -8.60
N ILE A 63 -9.94 2.65 -9.57
CA ILE A 63 -8.90 2.68 -10.59
C ILE A 63 -9.60 2.85 -11.93
N ALA A 64 -9.40 3.99 -12.58
CA ALA A 64 -9.91 4.26 -13.91
C ALA A 64 -8.85 3.94 -14.96
N ILE A 65 -9.20 3.14 -15.95
CA ILE A 65 -8.33 2.68 -17.03
C ILE A 65 -8.97 3.04 -18.36
N ALA A 66 -8.23 3.73 -19.22
CA ALA A 66 -8.67 4.08 -20.56
C ALA A 66 -7.59 3.72 -21.58
N ASP A 67 -7.99 3.23 -22.77
CA ASP A 67 -7.09 2.93 -23.87
C ASP A 67 -6.67 4.23 -24.58
N ARG A 68 -5.37 4.51 -24.62
CA ARG A 68 -4.80 5.69 -25.30
C ARG A 68 -4.94 5.66 -26.84
N ASN A 69 -5.10 4.47 -27.41
CA ASN A 69 -5.18 4.29 -28.86
C ASN A 69 -6.60 4.43 -29.39
N LYS A 70 -7.62 4.50 -28.52
CA LYS A 70 -9.01 4.69 -28.92
C LYS A 70 -9.33 6.15 -29.21
N THR A 71 -9.97 6.36 -30.34
CA THR A 71 -10.59 7.65 -30.71
C THR A 71 -12.01 7.70 -30.11
N SER A 72 -12.38 8.83 -29.53
CA SER A 72 -13.72 9.05 -28.94
C SER A 72 -14.83 8.64 -29.90
N GLY A 73 -15.70 7.72 -29.50
CA GLY A 73 -16.88 7.26 -30.24
C GLY A 73 -16.84 5.83 -30.77
N GLU A 74 -15.74 5.09 -30.62
CA GLU A 74 -15.73 3.66 -30.90
C GLU A 74 -16.30 2.90 -29.69
N LYS A 75 -17.18 1.90 -29.97
CA LYS A 75 -17.75 1.05 -28.92
C LYS A 75 -16.62 0.38 -28.13
N SER A 76 -16.82 0.23 -26.82
CA SER A 76 -15.91 -0.52 -25.94
C SER A 76 -15.60 -1.87 -26.60
N ASP A 77 -14.31 -2.10 -26.87
CA ASP A 77 -13.88 -3.37 -27.42
C ASP A 77 -13.90 -4.38 -26.26
N ASP A 78 -14.72 -5.42 -26.39
CA ASP A 78 -14.81 -6.49 -25.39
C ASP A 78 -13.42 -7.09 -25.10
N SER A 79 -12.48 -6.99 -26.06
CA SER A 79 -11.10 -7.45 -25.92
C SER A 79 -10.30 -6.68 -24.84
N VAL A 80 -10.48 -5.36 -24.74
CA VAL A 80 -9.80 -4.53 -23.72
C VAL A 80 -10.36 -4.82 -22.33
N GLN A 81 -11.69 -4.94 -22.24
CA GLN A 81 -12.35 -5.31 -21.00
C GLN A 81 -11.89 -6.68 -20.50
N ASP A 82 -11.83 -7.66 -21.40
CA ASP A 82 -11.35 -9.00 -21.11
C ASP A 82 -9.88 -9.00 -20.69
N ALA A 83 -9.04 -8.20 -21.34
CA ALA A 83 -7.62 -8.05 -20.98
C ALA A 83 -7.46 -7.48 -19.57
N VAL A 84 -8.14 -6.36 -19.28
CA VAL A 84 -8.13 -5.72 -17.94
C VAL A 84 -8.58 -6.71 -16.86
N GLN A 85 -9.68 -7.45 -17.10
CA GLN A 85 -10.16 -8.44 -16.14
C GLN A 85 -9.19 -9.60 -15.94
N LYS A 86 -8.56 -10.10 -17.01
CA LYS A 86 -7.58 -11.18 -16.93
C LYS A 86 -6.34 -10.77 -16.17
N VAL A 87 -5.78 -9.59 -16.48
CA VAL A 87 -4.62 -9.04 -15.77
C VAL A 87 -4.96 -8.82 -14.29
N ALA A 88 -6.09 -8.22 -14.00
CA ALA A 88 -6.51 -7.98 -12.64
C ALA A 88 -6.72 -9.31 -11.86
N LYS A 89 -7.34 -10.32 -12.47
CA LYS A 89 -7.48 -11.65 -11.86
C LYS A 89 -6.12 -12.34 -11.66
N ALA A 90 -5.20 -12.23 -12.62
CA ALA A 90 -3.85 -12.77 -12.50
C ALA A 90 -3.06 -12.12 -11.36
N LEU A 91 -3.30 -10.85 -11.07
CA LEU A 91 -2.72 -10.11 -9.96
C LEU A 91 -3.44 -10.35 -8.63
N LEU A 92 -4.41 -11.28 -8.57
CA LEU A 92 -5.22 -11.62 -7.38
C LEU A 92 -5.92 -10.40 -6.77
N ILE A 93 -6.41 -9.51 -7.61
CA ILE A 93 -7.14 -8.32 -7.17
C ILE A 93 -8.54 -8.74 -6.72
N ASP A 94 -8.82 -8.60 -5.43
CA ASP A 94 -10.20 -8.64 -4.92
C ASP A 94 -10.88 -7.31 -5.26
N ALA A 95 -11.73 -7.33 -6.29
CA ALA A 95 -12.25 -6.10 -6.87
C ALA A 95 -13.59 -6.29 -7.57
N VAL A 96 -14.33 -5.20 -7.67
CA VAL A 96 -15.54 -5.09 -8.51
C VAL A 96 -15.17 -4.36 -9.79
N PHE A 97 -15.56 -4.93 -10.94
CA PHE A 97 -15.29 -4.37 -12.27
C PHE A 97 -16.54 -3.73 -12.84
N GLN A 98 -16.39 -2.55 -13.42
CA GLN A 98 -17.46 -1.83 -14.11
C GLN A 98 -16.91 -1.16 -15.36
N ALA A 99 -17.63 -1.24 -16.48
CA ALA A 99 -17.32 -0.49 -17.69
C ALA A 99 -18.36 0.63 -17.88
N GLU A 100 -17.91 1.85 -18.07
CA GLU A 100 -18.74 3.00 -18.41
C GLU A 100 -18.14 3.71 -19.62
N SER A 101 -18.88 3.70 -20.73
CA SER A 101 -18.42 4.28 -22.01
C SER A 101 -17.10 3.65 -22.47
N GLU A 102 -15.99 4.39 -22.40
CA GLU A 102 -14.66 3.97 -22.84
C GLU A 102 -13.68 3.78 -21.66
N ILE A 103 -14.18 3.87 -20.42
CA ILE A 103 -13.39 3.76 -19.20
C ILE A 103 -13.77 2.48 -18.46
N TYR A 104 -12.76 1.75 -18.05
CA TYR A 104 -12.90 0.56 -17.21
C TYR A 104 -12.54 0.93 -15.77
N TYR A 105 -13.45 0.65 -14.85
CA TYR A 105 -13.26 0.92 -13.43
C TYR A 105 -13.03 -0.37 -12.68
N ILE A 106 -12.05 -0.33 -11.76
CA ILE A 106 -11.78 -1.37 -10.78
C ILE A 106 -11.96 -0.74 -9.40
N TYR A 107 -12.95 -1.23 -8.64
CA TYR A 107 -13.18 -0.80 -7.26
C TYR A 107 -12.57 -1.82 -6.29
N THR A 108 -11.70 -1.35 -5.42
CA THR A 108 -10.95 -2.16 -4.46
C THR A 108 -10.66 -1.38 -3.18
N THR A 109 -9.74 -1.87 -2.36
CA THR A 109 -9.31 -1.20 -1.13
C THR A 109 -7.92 -0.59 -1.29
N HIS A 110 -7.60 0.38 -0.43
CA HIS A 110 -6.27 1.00 -0.38
C HIS A 110 -5.16 -0.04 -0.24
N ARG A 111 -5.35 -1.05 0.62
CA ARG A 111 -4.39 -2.13 0.81
C ARG A 111 -4.08 -2.85 -0.50
N VAL A 112 -5.10 -3.21 -1.27
CA VAL A 112 -4.92 -3.90 -2.55
C VAL A 112 -4.23 -2.99 -3.57
N ALA A 113 -4.67 -1.74 -3.70
CA ALA A 113 -4.06 -0.78 -4.60
C ALA A 113 -2.59 -0.50 -4.25
N ALA A 114 -2.27 -0.36 -2.95
CA ALA A 114 -0.91 -0.18 -2.47
C ALA A 114 -0.01 -1.40 -2.77
N MET A 115 -0.55 -2.62 -2.66
CA MET A 115 0.17 -3.84 -3.06
C MET A 115 0.44 -3.87 -4.56
N LEU A 116 -0.54 -3.49 -5.39
CA LEU A 116 -0.41 -3.44 -6.85
C LEU A 116 0.60 -2.41 -7.35
N THR A 117 0.86 -1.39 -6.57
CA THR A 117 1.67 -0.24 -6.98
C THR A 117 2.91 -0.05 -6.09
N THR A 118 3.26 -1.02 -5.28
CA THR A 118 4.34 -0.91 -4.29
C THR A 118 4.23 0.40 -3.50
N ASN A 119 3.10 0.59 -2.81
CA ASN A 119 2.75 1.81 -2.08
C ASN A 119 2.68 3.06 -2.96
N PHE A 120 2.12 2.93 -4.17
CA PHE A 120 1.97 4.00 -5.16
C PHE A 120 3.29 4.58 -5.68
N GLU A 121 4.33 3.76 -5.73
CA GLU A 121 5.63 4.13 -6.33
C GLU A 121 5.79 3.59 -7.75
N VAL A 122 5.24 2.41 -8.04
CA VAL A 122 5.47 1.67 -9.29
C VAL A 122 4.14 1.24 -9.91
N GLU A 123 4.01 1.35 -11.23
CA GLU A 123 2.83 0.92 -11.98
C GLU A 123 3.10 -0.43 -12.66
N TYR A 124 2.30 -1.44 -12.32
CA TYR A 124 2.39 -2.76 -12.92
C TYR A 124 1.26 -3.08 -13.90
N LEU A 125 0.08 -2.45 -13.73
CA LEU A 125 -1.10 -2.77 -14.52
C LEU A 125 -0.94 -2.31 -15.98
N ASP A 126 -0.42 -1.10 -16.20
CA ASP A 126 -0.12 -0.59 -17.55
C ASP A 126 0.95 -1.45 -18.23
N SER A 127 2.02 -1.80 -17.49
CA SER A 127 3.09 -2.65 -18.03
C SER A 127 2.53 -4.01 -18.45
N ALA A 128 1.71 -4.66 -17.63
CA ALA A 128 1.12 -5.95 -17.96
C ALA A 128 0.16 -5.88 -19.15
N LEU A 129 -0.68 -4.85 -19.24
CA LEU A 129 -1.59 -4.64 -20.36
C LEU A 129 -0.84 -4.40 -21.66
N LYS A 130 0.28 -3.67 -21.60
CA LYS A 130 1.13 -3.40 -22.75
C LYS A 130 1.91 -4.62 -23.22
N ASP A 131 2.54 -5.34 -22.28
CA ASP A 131 3.42 -6.48 -22.60
C ASP A 131 2.62 -7.69 -23.08
N ASP A 132 1.48 -8.01 -22.42
CA ASP A 132 0.68 -9.20 -22.71
C ASP A 132 -0.35 -8.98 -23.84
N TYR A 133 -0.87 -7.76 -23.98
CA TYR A 133 -1.99 -7.46 -24.90
C TYR A 133 -1.68 -6.35 -25.90
N GLY A 134 -0.54 -5.66 -25.80
CA GLY A 134 -0.19 -4.55 -26.69
C GLY A 134 -1.05 -3.30 -26.49
N ILE A 135 -1.76 -3.18 -25.35
CA ILE A 135 -2.66 -2.09 -25.05
C ILE A 135 -1.92 -1.00 -24.27
N SER A 136 -1.87 0.22 -24.82
CA SER A 136 -1.30 1.37 -24.12
C SER A 136 -2.42 2.10 -23.36
N THR A 137 -2.28 2.21 -22.04
CA THR A 137 -3.36 2.73 -21.19
C THR A 137 -3.00 4.06 -20.52
N ALA A 138 -4.04 4.83 -20.19
CA ALA A 138 -3.99 5.89 -19.19
C ALA A 138 -4.65 5.34 -17.93
N ILE A 139 -4.00 5.46 -16.78
CA ILE A 139 -4.51 4.93 -15.51
C ILE A 139 -4.51 6.01 -14.44
N GLY A 140 -5.66 6.17 -13.78
CA GLY A 140 -5.83 7.02 -12.62
C GLY A 140 -6.28 6.21 -11.42
N TYR A 141 -5.63 6.42 -10.27
CA TYR A 141 -6.01 5.85 -8.98
C TYR A 141 -6.65 6.93 -8.12
N GLY A 142 -7.84 6.70 -7.62
CA GLY A 142 -8.53 7.60 -6.70
C GLY A 142 -8.74 6.94 -5.35
N ILE A 143 -8.20 7.53 -4.29
CA ILE A 143 -8.42 7.11 -2.90
C ILE A 143 -9.41 8.07 -2.28
N GLY A 144 -10.45 7.57 -1.62
CA GLY A 144 -11.45 8.41 -0.98
C GLY A 144 -12.04 7.81 0.29
N ASN A 145 -12.78 8.61 1.05
CA ASN A 145 -13.51 8.14 2.24
C ASN A 145 -14.82 7.42 1.87
N SER A 146 -15.20 7.49 0.59
CA SER A 146 -16.35 6.81 0.00
C SER A 146 -16.02 6.40 -1.43
N ILE A 147 -16.79 5.44 -1.98
CA ILE A 147 -16.65 5.03 -3.39
C ILE A 147 -16.89 6.21 -4.34
N THR A 148 -17.86 7.08 -4.04
CA THR A 148 -18.14 8.27 -4.84
C THR A 148 -16.98 9.26 -4.87
N GLU A 149 -16.32 9.45 -3.74
CA GLU A 149 -15.13 10.30 -3.63
C GLU A 149 -13.94 9.66 -4.35
N ALA A 150 -13.72 8.36 -4.15
CA ALA A 150 -12.67 7.60 -4.84
C ALA A 150 -12.85 7.69 -6.38
N LYS A 151 -14.08 7.55 -6.89
CA LYS A 151 -14.39 7.69 -8.31
C LYS A 151 -14.12 9.10 -8.83
N LYS A 152 -14.43 10.14 -8.07
CA LYS A 152 -14.10 11.52 -8.46
C LYS A 152 -12.59 11.76 -8.49
N HIS A 153 -11.85 11.14 -7.57
CA HIS A 153 -10.41 11.24 -7.51
C HIS A 153 -9.73 10.49 -8.66
N ASP A 154 -10.21 9.30 -9.02
CA ASP A 154 -9.67 8.54 -10.15
C ASP A 154 -9.85 9.27 -11.49
N GLU A 155 -11.00 9.93 -11.70
CA GLU A 155 -11.27 10.75 -12.88
C GLU A 155 -10.26 11.92 -12.99
N ASN A 156 -9.93 12.56 -11.88
CA ASN A 156 -8.93 13.62 -11.86
C ASN A 156 -7.51 13.07 -12.13
N ALA A 157 -7.14 11.96 -11.48
CA ALA A 157 -5.87 11.29 -11.71
C ALA A 157 -5.74 10.77 -13.15
N LEU A 158 -6.83 10.22 -13.71
CA LEU A 158 -6.88 9.79 -15.11
C LEU A 158 -6.66 10.96 -16.09
N ARG A 159 -7.23 12.14 -15.80
CA ARG A 159 -7.01 13.34 -16.62
C ARG A 159 -5.54 13.76 -16.63
N GLU A 160 -4.86 13.68 -15.50
CA GLU A 160 -3.42 13.93 -15.44
C GLU A 160 -2.64 12.87 -16.21
N SER A 161 -3.04 11.60 -16.12
CA SER A 161 -2.46 10.53 -16.91
C SER A 161 -2.62 10.76 -18.42
N TRP A 162 -3.73 11.31 -18.88
CA TRP A 162 -3.96 11.67 -20.29
C TRP A 162 -3.06 12.81 -20.76
N SER A 163 -2.83 13.82 -19.92
CA SER A 163 -2.04 15.01 -20.28
C SER A 163 -0.54 14.78 -20.18
N SER A 164 -0.11 13.73 -19.48
CA SER A 164 1.29 13.36 -19.31
C SER A 164 1.50 11.86 -19.52
N THR A 165 2.75 11.40 -19.50
CA THR A 165 3.06 9.97 -19.59
C THR A 165 3.08 9.38 -18.17
N GLY A 166 2.40 8.24 -17.96
CA GLY A 166 2.39 7.48 -16.72
C GLY A 166 1.05 7.51 -16.00
N SER A 167 0.97 6.78 -14.92
CA SER A 167 -0.20 6.67 -14.06
C SER A 167 -0.11 7.64 -12.89
N PHE A 168 -1.24 8.10 -12.40
CA PHE A 168 -1.32 9.07 -11.29
C PHE A 168 -2.26 8.59 -10.22
N VAL A 169 -2.03 9.05 -8.99
CA VAL A 169 -2.86 8.79 -7.83
C VAL A 169 -3.38 10.10 -7.27
N MET A 170 -4.65 10.19 -6.94
CA MET A 170 -5.19 11.24 -6.10
C MET A 170 -5.58 10.68 -4.75
N ASN A 171 -4.96 11.17 -3.69
CA ASN A 171 -5.18 10.68 -2.34
C ASN A 171 -6.43 11.31 -1.68
N GLU A 172 -6.76 10.83 -0.48
CA GLU A 172 -7.90 11.31 0.33
C GLU A 172 -7.79 12.79 0.75
N SER A 173 -6.60 13.37 0.63
CA SER A 173 -6.34 14.80 0.89
C SER A 173 -6.38 15.66 -0.38
N ASN A 174 -6.89 15.12 -1.50
CA ASN A 174 -6.93 15.76 -2.82
C ASN A 174 -5.55 16.13 -3.40
N GLN A 175 -4.50 15.42 -3.01
CA GLN A 175 -3.16 15.60 -3.56
C GLN A 175 -2.94 14.62 -4.70
N ILE A 176 -2.38 15.11 -5.80
CA ILE A 176 -1.99 14.27 -6.94
C ILE A 176 -0.54 13.85 -6.77
N ILE A 177 -0.29 12.56 -6.90
CA ILE A 177 1.01 11.90 -6.80
C ILE A 177 1.26 11.19 -8.13
N GLY A 178 2.45 11.39 -8.69
CA GLY A 178 2.83 10.75 -9.95
C GLY A 178 3.79 11.60 -10.77
N PRO A 179 4.19 11.16 -11.97
CA PRO A 179 3.83 9.86 -12.52
C PRO A 179 4.45 8.71 -11.73
N LEU A 180 3.72 7.58 -11.62
CA LEU A 180 4.24 6.37 -11.01
C LEU A 180 5.34 5.79 -11.89
N GLY A 181 6.38 5.21 -11.27
CA GLY A 181 7.46 4.57 -12.01
C GLY A 181 6.96 3.37 -12.80
N SER A 182 7.43 3.19 -14.03
CA SER A 182 7.20 1.96 -14.80
C SER A 182 8.20 0.89 -14.37
N SER A 183 7.73 -0.29 -14.03
CA SER A 183 8.57 -1.45 -13.75
C SER A 183 7.94 -2.69 -14.38
N GLN A 184 8.78 -3.60 -14.88
CA GLN A 184 8.30 -4.94 -15.25
C GLN A 184 7.85 -5.65 -13.98
N LEU A 185 6.75 -6.40 -14.07
CA LEU A 185 6.26 -7.24 -12.97
C LEU A 185 7.42 -8.05 -12.40
N PRO A 186 7.70 -7.97 -11.09
CA PRO A 186 8.60 -8.92 -10.49
C PRO A 186 8.03 -10.31 -10.80
N SER A 187 8.88 -11.24 -11.19
CA SER A 187 8.52 -12.62 -11.55
C SER A 187 8.00 -13.42 -10.33
N PHE A 188 6.96 -12.91 -9.68
CA PHE A 188 6.31 -13.55 -8.53
C PHE A 188 5.56 -14.83 -8.90
N GLN A 189 5.25 -15.04 -10.20
CA GLN A 189 4.53 -16.24 -10.64
C GLN A 189 5.38 -17.51 -10.68
N GLN A 190 6.71 -17.45 -10.49
CA GLN A 190 7.55 -18.65 -10.59
C GLN A 190 7.92 -19.33 -9.27
N ASN A 191 7.58 -18.76 -8.11
CA ASN A 191 8.00 -19.28 -6.81
C ASN A 191 6.90 -19.32 -5.73
N LEU A 192 5.63 -19.42 -6.09
CA LEU A 192 4.62 -19.83 -5.14
C LEU A 192 4.73 -21.35 -4.98
N PRO A 193 5.07 -21.88 -3.80
CA PRO A 193 5.02 -23.32 -3.56
C PRO A 193 3.60 -23.82 -3.81
N ASP A 194 3.46 -24.95 -4.53
CA ASP A 194 2.18 -25.59 -4.83
C ASP A 194 1.34 -25.94 -3.59
N ASP A 195 1.93 -25.85 -2.40
CA ASP A 195 1.33 -26.18 -1.12
C ASP A 195 0.30 -25.16 -0.61
N ILE A 196 0.24 -23.92 -1.19
CA ILE A 196 -0.71 -22.91 -0.73
C ILE A 196 -2.14 -23.19 -1.23
N PHE A 197 -2.30 -23.99 -2.28
CA PHE A 197 -3.62 -24.34 -2.83
C PHE A 197 -4.29 -25.54 -2.16
N GLN A 198 -3.62 -26.24 -1.23
CA GLN A 198 -4.18 -27.41 -0.54
C GLN A 198 -4.89 -27.09 0.80
N ILE A 199 -4.98 -25.82 1.22
CA ILE A 199 -5.59 -25.44 2.51
C ILE A 199 -7.07 -24.99 2.36
N ALA A 200 -7.64 -25.04 1.14
CA ALA A 200 -9.01 -24.59 0.86
C ALA A 200 -9.96 -25.72 0.38
N GLU A 201 -9.79 -26.96 0.87
CA GLU A 201 -10.81 -28.01 0.82
C GLU A 201 -11.29 -28.40 2.22
#